data_5810127b4fbdf2787eb4b4d303deb995
#
_entry.id   5810127b4fbdf2787eb4b4d303deb995
#
_cell.length_a   1.000
_cell.length_b   1.000
_cell.length_c   1.000
_cell.angle_alpha   90.00
_cell.angle_beta   90.00
_cell.angle_gamma   90.00
#
_symmetry.space_group_name_H-M   'P 1'
#
loop_
_entity.id
_entity.type
_entity.pdbx_description
1 polymer ?
#
loop_
_entity_poly.entity_id
_entity_poly.type
_entity_poly.pdbx_seq_one_letter_code
_entity_poly.pdbx_strand_id
1 'polypeptide(L)' 'MHISEKPLWHTLVARNMRKEDLRIAAGLTTNMIANMGKGKNISMETLVRICEALNCGILDVIELEKEDHSVDKAE' A
#
# COMPACT_ATOMS: atom_id res chain seq x y z
N MET A 1 11.11 2.61 -11.61
CA MET A 1 10.24 2.98 -10.48
C MET A 1 9.18 1.93 -10.26
N HIS A 2 8.77 1.78 -9.04
CA HIS A 2 7.68 0.88 -8.73
C HIS A 2 6.85 1.46 -7.58
N ILE A 3 5.64 0.95 -7.42
CA ILE A 3 4.76 1.41 -6.36
C ILE A 3 5.07 0.63 -5.09
N SER A 4 5.23 1.37 -4.00
CA SER A 4 5.51 0.77 -2.69
C SER A 4 4.34 1.03 -1.76
N GLU A 5 3.95 0.03 -0.99
CA GLU A 5 2.89 0.17 0.01
C GLU A 5 3.45 0.38 1.41
N LYS A 6 4.73 0.73 1.52
CA LYS A 6 5.32 0.98 2.83
C LYS A 6 4.57 2.04 3.64
N PRO A 7 4.12 3.15 3.02
CA PRO A 7 3.35 4.13 3.80
C PRO A 7 2.11 3.52 4.43
N LEU A 8 1.45 2.59 3.74
CA LEU A 8 0.27 1.94 4.28
C LEU A 8 0.61 1.20 5.58
N TRP A 9 1.71 0.44 5.56
CA TRP A 9 2.08 -0.31 6.77
C TRP A 9 2.39 0.62 7.92
N HIS A 10 3.05 1.76 7.66
CA HIS A 10 3.32 2.76 8.69
C HIS A 10 2.02 3.35 9.22
N THR A 11 1.07 3.61 8.33
CA THR A 11 -0.23 4.17 8.73
C THR A 11 -0.96 3.19 9.64
N LEU A 12 -0.94 1.90 9.29
CA LEU A 12 -1.59 0.89 10.12
C LEU A 12 -0.97 0.83 11.50
N VAL A 13 0.37 0.85 11.57
CA VAL A 13 1.05 0.82 12.86
C VAL A 13 0.66 2.04 13.68
N ALA A 14 0.63 3.21 13.06
CA ALA A 14 0.28 4.43 13.76
C ALA A 14 -1.14 4.38 14.30
N ARG A 15 -2.02 3.63 13.66
CA ARG A 15 -3.42 3.50 14.09
C ARG A 15 -3.66 2.26 14.92
N ASN A 16 -2.58 1.52 15.23
CA ASN A 16 -2.68 0.31 16.02
C ASN A 16 -3.58 -0.72 15.36
N MET A 17 -3.46 -0.85 14.04
CA MET A 17 -4.25 -1.78 13.24
C MET A 17 -3.36 -2.85 12.66
N ARG A 18 -3.92 -4.04 12.48
CA ARG A 18 -3.25 -5.12 11.79
C ARG A 18 -3.76 -5.23 10.37
N LYS A 19 -3.06 -6.04 9.55
CA LYS A 19 -3.51 -6.25 8.17
C LYS A 19 -4.91 -6.83 8.11
N GLU A 20 -5.25 -7.70 9.05
CA GLU A 20 -6.58 -8.29 9.09
C GLU A 20 -7.64 -7.22 9.35
N ASP A 21 -7.32 -6.26 10.23
CA ASP A 21 -8.25 -5.17 10.50
C ASP A 21 -8.50 -4.37 9.23
N LEU A 22 -7.45 -4.11 8.47
CA LEU A 22 -7.58 -3.39 7.22
C LEU A 22 -8.42 -4.18 6.22
N ARG A 23 -8.17 -5.49 6.13
CA ARG A 23 -8.92 -6.33 5.20
C ARG A 23 -10.41 -6.21 5.47
N ILE A 24 -10.79 -6.30 6.72
CA ILE A 24 -12.20 -6.23 7.08
C ILE A 24 -12.77 -4.84 6.83
N ALA A 25 -12.04 -3.81 7.25
CA ALA A 25 -12.54 -2.44 7.13
C ALA A 25 -12.71 -2.00 5.69
N ALA A 26 -11.80 -2.44 4.81
CA ALA A 26 -11.84 -2.02 3.41
C ALA A 26 -12.56 -3.02 2.51
N GLY A 27 -13.01 -4.15 3.06
CA GLY A 27 -13.71 -5.14 2.27
C GLY A 27 -12.82 -5.86 1.30
N LEU A 28 -11.58 -6.15 1.68
CA LEU A 28 -10.62 -6.79 0.81
C LEU A 28 -10.59 -8.29 1.05
N THR A 29 -10.01 -9.02 0.07
CA THR A 29 -9.81 -10.45 0.23
C THR A 29 -8.43 -10.73 0.79
N THR A 30 -8.26 -11.95 1.30
CA THR A 30 -6.96 -12.38 1.80
C THR A 30 -5.90 -12.31 0.70
N ASN A 31 -6.29 -12.69 -0.53
CA ASN A 31 -5.36 -12.62 -1.66
C ASN A 31 -4.91 -11.19 -1.96
N MET A 32 -5.82 -10.25 -1.85
CA MET A 32 -5.45 -8.85 -2.08
C MET A 32 -4.39 -8.40 -1.08
N ILE A 33 -4.58 -8.74 0.18
CA ILE A 33 -3.61 -8.36 1.21
C ILE A 33 -2.27 -9.05 0.96
N ALA A 34 -2.29 -10.33 0.60
CA ALA A 34 -1.07 -11.06 0.34
C ALA A 34 -0.30 -10.48 -0.85
N ASN A 35 -1.02 -10.10 -1.91
CA ASN A 35 -0.38 -9.53 -3.09
C ASN A 35 0.25 -8.19 -2.78
N MET A 36 -0.40 -7.38 -1.97
CA MET A 36 0.17 -6.11 -1.56
C MET A 36 1.47 -6.32 -0.78
N GLY A 37 1.47 -7.32 0.10
CA GLY A 37 2.67 -7.62 0.86
C GLY A 37 3.82 -8.11 0.02
N LYS A 38 3.53 -8.63 -1.17
CA LYS A 38 4.55 -9.10 -2.09
C LYS A 38 5.00 -8.04 -3.09
N GLY A 39 4.51 -6.83 -2.95
CA GLY A 39 4.89 -5.75 -3.84
C GLY A 39 4.22 -5.79 -5.19
N LYS A 40 3.14 -6.52 -5.33
CA LYS A 40 2.39 -6.54 -6.58
C LYS A 40 1.50 -5.32 -6.68
N ASN A 41 1.18 -4.94 -7.92
CA ASN A 41 0.35 -3.77 -8.14
C ASN A 41 -1.04 -3.97 -7.58
N ILE A 42 -1.64 -2.88 -7.10
CA ILE A 42 -3.02 -2.92 -6.64
C ILE A 42 -3.86 -2.09 -7.59
N SER A 43 -5.14 -2.42 -7.67
CA SER A 43 -6.03 -1.67 -8.54
C SER A 43 -6.38 -0.33 -7.92
N MET A 44 -6.78 0.60 -8.76
CA MET A 44 -7.21 1.90 -8.27
C MET A 44 -8.43 1.77 -7.37
N GLU A 45 -9.32 0.84 -7.69
CA GLU A 45 -10.49 0.63 -6.84
C GLU A 45 -10.10 0.17 -5.45
N THR A 46 -9.16 -0.76 -5.36
CA THR A 46 -8.67 -1.21 -4.08
C THR A 46 -8.04 -0.06 -3.29
N LEU A 47 -7.26 0.77 -3.99
CA LEU A 47 -6.63 1.91 -3.36
C LEU A 47 -7.67 2.85 -2.78
N VAL A 48 -8.74 3.13 -3.54
CA VAL A 48 -9.81 4.00 -3.07
C VAL A 48 -10.47 3.41 -1.83
N ARG A 49 -10.73 2.10 -1.83
CA ARG A 49 -11.35 1.45 -0.68
C ARG A 49 -10.50 1.58 0.57
N ILE A 50 -9.19 1.44 0.41
CA ILE A 50 -8.28 1.56 1.55
C ILE A 50 -8.30 2.99 2.09
N CYS A 51 -8.21 3.97 1.19
CA CYS A 51 -8.21 5.36 1.61
C CYS A 51 -9.51 5.71 2.32
N GLU A 52 -10.64 5.22 1.83
CA GLU A 52 -11.91 5.48 2.47
C GLU A 52 -12.01 4.81 3.84
N ALA A 53 -11.55 3.57 3.92
CA ALA A 53 -11.62 2.83 5.17
C ALA A 53 -10.77 3.49 6.26
N LEU A 54 -9.62 4.02 5.88
CA LEU A 54 -8.70 4.65 6.82
C LEU A 54 -8.91 6.15 6.93
N ASN A 55 -9.77 6.70 6.08
CA ASN A 55 -10.03 8.13 6.04
C ASN A 55 -8.72 8.91 5.90
N CYS A 56 -7.93 8.54 4.89
CA CYS A 56 -6.63 9.15 4.67
C CYS A 56 -6.41 9.40 3.19
N GLY A 57 -5.31 10.08 2.87
CA GLY A 57 -4.97 10.37 1.49
C GLY A 57 -4.16 9.25 0.85
N ILE A 58 -3.99 9.38 -0.46
CA ILE A 58 -3.28 8.35 -1.23
C ILE A 58 -1.82 8.23 -0.80
N LEU A 59 -1.20 9.33 -0.41
CA LEU A 59 0.20 9.32 -0.01
C LEU A 59 0.42 8.64 1.33
N ASP A 60 -0.64 8.42 2.08
CA ASP A 60 -0.56 7.67 3.32
C ASP A 60 -0.62 6.17 3.05
N VAL A 61 -0.84 5.78 1.81
CA VAL A 61 -1.00 4.38 1.43
C VAL A 61 0.13 3.92 0.52
N ILE A 62 0.47 4.69 -0.50
CA ILE A 62 1.47 4.29 -1.48
C ILE A 62 2.45 5.42 -1.75
N GLU A 63 3.58 5.04 -2.30
CA GLU A 63 4.58 5.98 -2.80
C GLU A 63 5.31 5.34 -3.96
N LEU A 64 5.99 6.15 -4.75
CA LEU A 64 6.84 5.66 -5.82
C LEU A 64 8.26 5.54 -5.32
N GLU A 65 8.89 4.40 -5.60
CA GLU A 65 10.28 4.17 -5.24
C GLU A 65 11.11 3.96 -6.47
N LYS A 66 12.28 4.58 -6.50
CA LYS A 66 13.24 4.33 -7.56
C LYS A 66 14.03 3.08 -7.23
N GLU A 67 14.38 2.34 -8.28
CA GLU A 67 15.23 1.19 -8.10
C GLU A 67 16.67 1.66 -8.06
N ASP A 68 17.44 1.07 -7.16
CA ASP A 68 18.81 1.52 -6.96
C ASP A 68 19.65 1.45 -8.21
N HIS A 69 19.56 0.34 -8.93
CA HIS A 69 20.39 0.19 -10.11
C HIS A 69 19.98 1.16 -11.22
N SER A 70 18.73 1.59 -11.21
CA SER A 70 18.31 2.58 -12.19
C SER A 70 19.00 3.91 -11.96
N VAL A 71 19.16 4.25 -10.71
CA VAL A 71 19.85 5.48 -10.38
C VAL A 71 21.27 5.46 -10.89
N ASP A 72 21.92 4.37 -10.71
CA ASP A 72 23.29 4.23 -11.15
C ASP A 72 23.42 4.43 -12.64
N LYS A 73 22.47 3.91 -13.38
CA LYS A 73 22.56 4.01 -14.81
C LYS A 73 22.19 5.36 -15.34
N ALA A 74 21.51 6.11 -14.56
CA ALA A 74 21.01 7.38 -15.03
C ALA A 74 22.15 8.31 -15.41
N GLU A 75 23.28 8.06 -14.87
CA GLU A 75 24.36 8.90 -15.23
C GLU A 75 25.29 8.29 -16.16
#